data_39f8ca74e20f221b097a85f39184c21c
#
_entry.id   39f8ca74e20f221b097a85f39184c21c
#
_cell.length_a   1.000
_cell.length_b   1.000
_cell.length_c   1.000
_cell.angle_alpha   90.00
_cell.angle_beta   90.00
_cell.angle_gamma   90.00
#
_symmetry.space_group_name_H-M   'P 1'
#
loop_
_entity.id
_entity.type
_entity.pdbx_description
1 polymer ?
#
loop_
_entity_poly.entity_id
_entity_poly.type
_entity_poly.pdbx_seq_one_letter_code
_entity_poly.pdbx_strand_id
1 'polypeptide(L)'
;MTEVGEARNTGSEETYDYVGIVMAKSEEGDAVANVLREHEGVEIIENPSFWDVRAKDRLVIDFNEVGEELGFEVDPYAMQHEMSTHYGRLVVTDDALMLFSDPVEAMEYLSN
;
A
#
# COMPACT_ATOMS: atom_id res chain seq x y z
N MET A 1 12.63 12.09 22.98
CA MET A 1 12.65 12.29 22.58
C MET A 1 12.48 12.06 22.12
N THR A 2 12.45 11.73 22.23
CA THR A 2 12.33 11.70 21.86
C THR A 2 12.07 11.28 21.55
N GLU A 3 12.13 10.99 21.86
CA GLU A 3 11.96 10.79 21.59
C GLU A 3 11.91 10.35 21.19
N VAL A 4 12.05 10.15 21.49
CA VAL A 4 12.06 9.81 21.04
C VAL A 4 11.90 9.21 20.91
N GLY A 5 11.87 8.92 21.15
CA GLY A 5 11.86 8.64 21.01
C GLY A 5 11.49 8.02 21.18
N GLU A 6 11.47 7.94 21.72
CA GLU A 6 11.20 7.69 21.82
C GLU A 6 10.69 7.41 21.85
N ALA A 7 10.54 7.43 21.94
CA ALA A 7 10.17 7.32 21.78
C ALA A 7 9.81 6.89 21.61
N ARG A 8 9.66 7.00 21.86
CA ARG A 8 9.33 6.45 21.50
C ARG A 8 8.97 5.41 21.68
N ASN A 9 8.53 5.21 22.21
CA ASN A 9 8.43 3.97 22.15
C ASN A 9 7.15 3.17 22.31
N THR A 10 6.11 3.31 23.03
CA THR A 10 4.89 2.54 23.05
C THR A 10 4.04 2.77 21.83
N GLY A 11 4.07 3.92 21.25
CA GLY A 11 3.38 4.18 20.01
C GLY A 11 3.87 3.34 18.88
N SER A 12 5.05 2.78 19.00
CA SER A 12 5.64 2.01 17.92
C SER A 12 4.90 0.69 17.68
N GLU A 13 4.23 0.13 18.69
CA GLU A 13 3.49 -1.11 18.47
C GLU A 13 2.30 -0.88 17.54
N GLU A 14 1.61 0.23 17.70
CA GLU A 14 0.53 0.57 16.81
C GLU A 14 1.01 0.77 15.40
N THR A 15 2.18 1.36 15.26
CA THR A 15 2.77 1.62 13.96
C THR A 15 3.01 0.32 13.19
N TYR A 16 3.38 -0.74 13.88
CA TYR A 16 3.66 -2.02 13.25
C TYR A 16 2.43 -2.67 12.66
N ASP A 17 1.24 -2.30 13.13
CA ASP A 17 0.01 -2.90 12.64
C ASP A 17 -0.44 -2.29 11.31
N TYR A 18 0.14 -1.16 10.93
CA TYR A 18 -0.27 -0.48 9.71
C TYR A 18 0.72 -0.71 8.60
N VAL A 19 0.17 -0.88 7.41
CA VAL A 19 0.95 -0.95 6.18
C VAL A 19 0.41 0.10 5.22
N GLY A 20 1.23 0.51 4.27
CA GLY A 20 0.77 1.53 3.36
C GLY A 20 1.73 1.81 2.24
N ILE A 21 1.26 2.65 1.34
CA ILE A 21 1.99 3.00 0.14
C ILE A 21 1.73 4.48 -0.16
N VAL A 22 2.78 5.16 -0.59
CA VAL A 22 2.67 6.54 -1.05
C VAL A 22 2.80 6.51 -2.57
N MET A 23 1.80 7.03 -3.26
CA MET A 23 1.78 7.00 -4.72
C MET A 23 1.66 8.41 -5.27
N ALA A 24 2.32 8.63 -6.39
CA ALA A 24 2.19 9.90 -7.10
C ALA A 24 0.75 10.08 -7.58
N LYS A 25 0.36 11.34 -7.77
CA LYS A 25 -0.94 11.66 -8.33
C LYS A 25 -0.86 11.59 -9.85
N SER A 26 -0.66 10.38 -10.33
CA SER A 26 -0.67 10.04 -11.74
C SER A 26 -1.99 9.37 -12.05
N GLU A 27 -2.16 9.00 -13.30
CA GLU A 27 -3.35 8.26 -13.73
C GLU A 27 -3.47 6.96 -12.92
N GLU A 28 -2.35 6.24 -12.78
CA GLU A 28 -2.34 5.00 -12.03
C GLU A 28 -2.59 5.23 -10.55
N GLY A 29 -1.92 6.23 -9.98
CA GLY A 29 -2.10 6.53 -8.57
C GLY A 29 -3.53 6.95 -8.24
N ASP A 30 -4.12 7.75 -9.11
CA ASP A 30 -5.52 8.17 -8.93
C ASP A 30 -6.46 6.97 -9.01
N ALA A 31 -6.18 6.04 -9.91
CA ALA A 31 -7.03 4.84 -10.04
C ALA A 31 -6.93 3.97 -8.80
N VAL A 32 -5.72 3.80 -8.26
CA VAL A 32 -5.55 3.04 -7.03
C VAL A 32 -6.35 3.67 -5.89
N ALA A 33 -6.25 4.99 -5.75
CA ALA A 33 -7.00 5.68 -4.70
C ALA A 33 -8.49 5.50 -4.87
N ASN A 34 -8.99 5.61 -6.10
CA ASN A 34 -10.42 5.48 -6.38
C ASN A 34 -10.92 4.08 -6.07
N VAL A 35 -10.17 3.06 -6.48
CA VAL A 35 -10.57 1.67 -6.23
C VAL A 35 -10.54 1.36 -4.74
N LEU A 36 -9.46 1.74 -4.06
CA LEU A 36 -9.31 1.37 -2.66
C LEU A 36 -10.20 2.18 -1.73
N ARG A 37 -10.70 3.32 -2.20
CA ARG A 37 -11.66 4.11 -1.42
C ARG A 37 -12.92 3.31 -1.12
N GLU A 38 -13.24 2.35 -1.97
CA GLU A 38 -14.40 1.50 -1.80
C GLU A 38 -14.13 0.31 -0.88
N HIS A 39 -12.88 0.06 -0.53
CA HIS A 39 -12.52 -1.09 0.28
C HIS A 39 -12.62 -0.76 1.75
N GLU A 40 -13.27 -1.63 2.50
CA GLU A 40 -13.39 -1.48 3.93
C GLU A 40 -12.02 -1.62 4.59
N GLY A 41 -11.75 -0.76 5.57
CA GLY A 41 -10.49 -0.83 6.31
C GLY A 41 -9.33 -0.09 5.68
N VAL A 42 -9.53 0.49 4.51
CA VAL A 42 -8.47 1.26 3.86
C VAL A 42 -8.70 2.74 4.11
N GLU A 43 -7.64 3.41 4.52
CA GLU A 43 -7.65 4.84 4.74
C GLU A 43 -6.86 5.54 3.65
N ILE A 44 -7.47 6.55 3.03
CA ILE A 44 -6.84 7.28 1.94
C ILE A 44 -6.68 8.72 2.37
N ILE A 45 -5.43 9.18 2.37
CA ILE A 45 -5.11 10.55 2.76
C ILE A 45 -4.59 11.27 1.53
N GLU A 46 -5.29 12.32 1.15
CA GLU A 46 -4.91 13.10 -0.01
C GLU A 46 -3.93 14.18 0.39
N ASN A 47 -2.82 14.25 -0.36
CA ASN A 47 -1.84 15.33 -0.21
C ASN A 47 -1.75 16.06 -1.55
N PRO A 48 -1.14 17.25 -1.57
CA PRO A 48 -1.15 18.03 -2.84
C PRO A 48 -0.58 17.31 -4.03
N SER A 49 0.45 16.48 -3.83
CA SER A 49 1.12 15.85 -4.97
C SER A 49 1.17 14.33 -4.86
N PHE A 50 0.57 13.74 -3.84
CA PHE A 50 0.61 12.29 -3.70
C PHE A 50 -0.58 11.80 -2.86
N TRP A 51 -0.81 10.48 -2.97
CA TRP A 51 -1.80 9.76 -2.18
C TRP A 51 -1.07 8.92 -1.14
N ASP A 52 -1.55 8.95 0.09
CA ASP A 52 -1.08 8.07 1.16
C ASP A 52 -2.19 7.08 1.44
N VAL A 53 -1.97 5.81 1.10
CA VAL A 53 -2.99 4.77 1.22
C VAL A 53 -2.51 3.75 2.24
N ARG A 54 -3.32 3.51 3.26
CA ARG A 54 -2.89 2.61 4.32
C ARG A 54 -4.03 1.79 4.87
N ALA A 55 -3.65 0.68 5.49
CA ALA A 55 -4.61 -0.23 6.10
C ALA A 55 -3.94 -0.93 7.26
N LYS A 56 -4.77 -1.47 8.14
CA LYS A 56 -4.26 -2.26 9.26
C LYS A 56 -4.00 -3.68 8.79
N ASP A 57 -2.86 -4.22 9.20
CA ASP A 57 -2.44 -5.60 8.98
C ASP A 57 -2.03 -5.90 7.54
N ARG A 58 -2.85 -5.56 6.58
CA ARG A 58 -2.48 -5.83 5.19
C ARG A 58 -3.24 -4.92 4.24
N LEU A 59 -2.62 -4.68 3.11
CA LEU A 59 -3.19 -3.87 2.04
C LEU A 59 -3.01 -4.64 0.74
N VAL A 60 -4.09 -4.80 -0.03
CA VAL A 60 -4.03 -5.50 -1.30
C VAL A 60 -4.51 -4.56 -2.40
N ILE A 61 -3.67 -4.39 -3.41
CA ILE A 61 -4.02 -3.63 -4.61
C ILE A 61 -4.19 -4.65 -5.73
N ASP A 62 -5.44 -4.92 -6.09
CA ASP A 62 -5.78 -5.89 -7.13
C ASP A 62 -5.65 -5.22 -8.49
N PHE A 63 -4.73 -5.71 -9.32
CA PHE A 63 -4.46 -5.08 -10.60
C PHE A 63 -5.63 -5.18 -11.56
N ASN A 64 -6.49 -6.18 -11.40
CA ASN A 64 -7.68 -6.28 -12.23
C ASN A 64 -8.68 -5.17 -11.90
N GLU A 65 -8.86 -4.90 -10.61
CA GLU A 65 -9.74 -3.79 -10.20
C GLU A 65 -9.21 -2.46 -10.71
N VAL A 66 -7.92 -2.24 -10.55
CA VAL A 66 -7.32 -0.98 -10.98
C VAL A 66 -7.38 -0.86 -12.50
N GLY A 67 -7.17 -1.97 -13.19
CA GLY A 67 -7.27 -2.00 -14.65
C GLY A 67 -8.65 -1.65 -15.13
N GLU A 68 -9.68 -2.11 -14.44
CA GLU A 68 -11.06 -1.77 -14.81
C GLU A 68 -11.31 -0.26 -14.64
N GLU A 69 -10.75 0.30 -13.58
CA GLU A 69 -10.88 1.72 -13.35
C GLU A 69 -10.14 2.52 -14.42
N LEU A 70 -8.95 2.05 -14.82
CA LEU A 70 -8.14 2.73 -15.83
C LEU A 70 -8.66 2.53 -17.26
N GLY A 71 -9.32 1.39 -17.51
CA GLY A 71 -9.74 1.03 -18.85
C GLY A 71 -8.68 0.31 -19.64
N PHE A 72 -7.61 -0.14 -19.02
CA PHE A 72 -6.58 -0.94 -19.67
C PHE A 72 -5.87 -1.79 -18.63
N GLU A 73 -5.12 -2.78 -19.12
CA GLU A 73 -4.44 -3.73 -18.26
C GLU A 73 -3.29 -3.06 -17.51
N VAL A 74 -3.20 -3.35 -16.20
CA VAL A 74 -2.14 -2.79 -15.36
C VAL A 74 -0.87 -3.61 -15.53
N ASP A 75 0.23 -2.91 -15.79
CA ASP A 75 1.57 -3.50 -15.80
C ASP A 75 2.12 -3.40 -14.38
N PRO A 76 2.38 -4.54 -13.72
CA PRO A 76 2.90 -4.49 -12.34
C PRO A 76 4.19 -3.69 -12.22
N TYR A 77 5.03 -3.74 -13.23
CA TYR A 77 6.29 -3.02 -13.22
C TYR A 77 6.05 -1.51 -13.26
N ALA A 78 5.15 -1.07 -14.15
CA ALA A 78 4.81 0.34 -14.25
C ALA A 78 4.16 0.84 -12.96
N MET A 79 3.34 0.00 -12.35
CA MET A 79 2.68 0.36 -11.09
C MET A 79 3.70 0.65 -10.00
N GLN A 80 4.76 -0.15 -9.93
CA GLN A 80 5.79 0.05 -8.92
C GLN A 80 6.53 1.37 -9.12
N HIS A 81 6.62 1.84 -10.33
CA HIS A 81 7.26 3.13 -10.60
C HIS A 81 6.49 4.31 -10.02
N GLU A 82 5.18 4.12 -9.79
CA GLU A 82 4.36 5.19 -9.22
C GLU A 82 4.47 5.26 -7.71
N MET A 83 5.10 4.25 -7.09
CA MET A 83 5.29 4.24 -5.65
C MET A 83 6.49 5.08 -5.28
N SER A 84 6.28 6.06 -4.39
CA SER A 84 7.40 6.81 -3.81
C SER A 84 8.05 6.02 -2.70
N THR A 85 7.22 5.40 -1.87
CA THR A 85 7.70 4.60 -0.75
C THR A 85 6.57 3.72 -0.26
N HIS A 86 6.92 2.74 0.55
CA HIS A 86 5.92 1.89 1.19
C HIS A 86 6.42 1.51 2.58
N TYR A 87 5.50 1.07 3.41
CA TYR A 87 5.83 0.52 4.73
C TYR A 87 5.06 -0.77 4.91
N GLY A 88 5.78 -1.79 5.39
CA GLY A 88 5.31 -3.16 5.46
C GLY A 88 6.11 -4.04 4.52
N ARG A 89 5.79 -5.30 4.53
CA ARG A 89 6.46 -6.30 3.69
C ARG A 89 5.77 -6.35 2.33
N LEU A 90 6.50 -6.03 1.29
CA LEU A 90 5.96 -5.90 -0.06
C LEU A 90 6.06 -7.22 -0.81
N VAL A 91 4.94 -7.64 -1.40
CA VAL A 91 4.88 -8.78 -2.29
C VAL A 91 4.19 -8.34 -3.57
N VAL A 92 4.81 -8.58 -4.72
CA VAL A 92 4.22 -8.22 -6.01
C VAL A 92 4.10 -9.50 -6.83
N THR A 93 2.89 -9.73 -7.33
CA THR A 93 2.61 -10.83 -8.24
C THR A 93 2.10 -10.26 -9.55
N ASP A 94 1.77 -11.14 -10.49
CA ASP A 94 1.18 -10.70 -11.76
C ASP A 94 -0.19 -10.06 -11.55
N ASP A 95 -0.87 -10.42 -10.45
CA ASP A 95 -2.26 -10.02 -10.24
C ASP A 95 -2.42 -8.93 -9.19
N ALA A 96 -1.44 -8.73 -8.32
CA ALA A 96 -1.64 -7.84 -7.19
C ALA A 96 -0.34 -7.35 -6.61
N LEU A 97 -0.43 -6.21 -5.94
CA LEU A 97 0.62 -5.70 -5.08
C LEU A 97 0.09 -5.76 -3.67
N MET A 98 0.83 -6.39 -2.77
CA MET A 98 0.35 -6.62 -1.42
C MET A 98 1.38 -6.17 -0.41
N LEU A 99 0.88 -5.65 0.71
CA LEU A 99 1.71 -5.25 1.83
C LEU A 99 1.20 -5.94 3.08
N PHE A 100 2.13 -6.49 3.86
CA PHE A 100 1.79 -7.20 5.09
C PHE A 100 2.59 -6.64 6.25
N SER A 101 1.95 -6.52 7.41
CA SER A 101 2.66 -6.19 8.63
C SER A 101 3.38 -7.42 9.19
N ASP A 102 2.83 -8.59 8.95
CA ASP A 102 3.38 -9.85 9.44
C ASP A 102 4.30 -10.47 8.39
N PRO A 103 5.61 -10.59 8.68
CA PRO A 103 6.52 -11.17 7.69
C PRO A 103 6.21 -12.63 7.37
N VAL A 104 5.58 -13.37 8.29
CA VAL A 104 5.22 -14.75 8.01
C VAL A 104 4.13 -14.82 6.94
N GLU A 105 3.14 -13.92 7.02
CA GLU A 105 2.10 -13.86 5.99
C GLU A 105 2.70 -13.58 4.62
N ALA A 106 3.64 -12.63 4.58
CA ALA A 106 4.28 -12.28 3.32
C ALA A 106 5.04 -13.48 2.74
N MET A 107 5.71 -14.22 3.60
CA MET A 107 6.51 -15.35 3.16
C MET A 107 5.67 -16.46 2.53
N GLU A 108 4.43 -16.60 2.95
CA GLU A 108 3.55 -17.60 2.36
C GLU A 108 3.33 -17.36 0.88
N TYR A 109 3.32 -16.10 0.47
CA TYR A 109 3.18 -15.77 -0.94
C TYR A 109 4.49 -15.89 -1.71
N LEU A 110 5.61 -15.70 -1.01
CA LEU A 110 6.92 -15.74 -1.67
C LEU A 110 7.43 -17.17 -1.84
N SER A 111 7.01 -18.08 -0.99
CA SER A 111 7.56 -19.43 -1.00
C SER A 111 6.86 -20.35 -1.99
N ASN A 112 5.87 -19.87 -2.69
CA ASN A 112 5.22 -20.65 -3.74
C ASN A 112 5.85 -20.39 -5.13
#